data_65c009955cbacfea176807bea61a97a3
#
_entry.id   65c009955cbacfea176807bea61a97a3
#
_cell.length_a   1.000
_cell.length_b   1.000
_cell.length_c   1.000
_cell.angle_alpha   90.00
_cell.angle_beta   90.00
_cell.angle_gamma   90.00
#
_symmetry.space_group_name_H-M   'P 1'
#
loop_
_entity.id
_entity.type
_entity.pdbx_description
1 polymer ?
#
loop_
_entity_poly.entity_id
_entity_poly.type
_entity_poly.pdbx_seq_one_letter_code
_entity_poly.pdbx_strand_id
1 'polypeptide(L)'
;VACPWCAVGERRFEKVLKDLPFKDNVDVRFHSYQLDPGAPERSTMTQPEYLRSRGMDPERFKDAAVHLETMGAELGIHFDQESAIPSNTFTSHRLIQAAGEHGVQAAVVDALFSAYFEDGKDVGDPEQLKAVVVAAGLPAEVADQVLADPAAFRDEVAEDIDQAARLGISGVPFYVIDNRYGVSGAQPEEVFSQALTQVFDELNPAPKLAPLTGVVGQDGEVCGPDGCAV
;
A
#
# COMPACT_ATOMS: atom_id res chain seq x y z
N VAL A 1 3.46 8.26 0.69
CA VAL A 1 3.38 9.13 1.88
C VAL A 1 2.29 10.18 1.70
N ALA A 2 2.37 11.08 0.70
CA ALA A 2 1.47 12.23 0.55
C ALA A 2 0.24 11.98 -0.36
N CYS A 3 -0.15 10.73 -0.57
CA CYS A 3 -1.32 10.36 -1.38
C CYS A 3 -2.48 9.94 -0.47
N PRO A 4 -3.58 10.71 -0.37
CA PRO A 4 -4.68 10.33 0.50
C PRO A 4 -5.40 9.05 0.04
N TRP A 5 -5.47 8.83 -1.28
CA TRP A 5 -6.00 7.58 -1.83
C TRP A 5 -5.14 6.36 -1.48
N CYS A 6 -3.83 6.54 -1.26
CA CYS A 6 -2.97 5.46 -0.79
C CYS A 6 -3.29 5.08 0.65
N ALA A 7 -3.54 6.05 1.52
CA ALA A 7 -3.96 5.78 2.89
C ALA A 7 -5.31 5.05 2.94
N VAL A 8 -6.29 5.47 2.13
CA VAL A 8 -7.59 4.77 2.00
C VAL A 8 -7.40 3.36 1.47
N GLY A 9 -6.62 3.21 0.41
CA GLY A 9 -6.40 1.91 -0.24
C GLY A 9 -5.66 0.93 0.66
N GLU A 10 -4.65 1.40 1.38
CA GLU A 10 -3.89 0.60 2.34
C GLU A 10 -4.79 0.10 3.47
N ARG A 11 -5.59 0.97 4.06
CA ARG A 11 -6.50 0.61 5.16
C ARG A 11 -7.56 -0.41 4.74
N ARG A 12 -8.11 -0.28 3.51
CA ARG A 12 -9.03 -1.27 2.92
C ARG A 12 -8.35 -2.61 2.68
N PHE A 13 -7.16 -2.57 2.09
CA PHE A 13 -6.38 -3.76 1.82
C PHE A 13 -6.01 -4.51 3.11
N GLU A 14 -5.53 -3.80 4.13
CA GLU A 14 -5.18 -4.37 5.43
C GLU A 14 -6.39 -5.04 6.11
N LYS A 15 -7.56 -4.40 6.04
CA LYS A 15 -8.81 -4.95 6.58
C LYS A 15 -9.17 -6.27 5.88
N VAL A 16 -9.12 -6.31 4.54
CA VAL A 16 -9.35 -7.53 3.78
C VAL A 16 -8.34 -8.60 4.14
N LEU A 17 -7.06 -8.27 4.18
CA LEU A 17 -6.00 -9.22 4.47
C LEU A 17 -6.20 -9.90 5.84
N LYS A 18 -6.62 -9.15 6.86
CA LYS A 18 -6.88 -9.69 8.22
C LYS A 18 -7.94 -10.79 8.22
N ASP A 19 -8.94 -10.68 7.34
CA ASP A 19 -10.08 -11.59 7.29
C ASP A 19 -9.85 -12.79 6.35
N LEU A 20 -8.78 -12.79 5.54
CA LEU A 20 -8.50 -13.89 4.63
C LEU A 20 -7.97 -15.14 5.39
N PRO A 21 -8.49 -16.34 5.08
CA PRO A 21 -8.06 -17.59 5.74
C PRO A 21 -6.61 -17.99 5.41
N PHE A 22 -6.03 -17.41 4.36
CA PHE A 22 -4.67 -17.65 3.89
C PHE A 22 -3.75 -16.43 4.08
N LYS A 23 -4.10 -15.50 4.96
CA LYS A 23 -3.31 -14.26 5.21
C LYS A 23 -1.85 -14.50 5.51
N ASP A 24 -1.52 -15.60 6.20
CA ASP A 24 -0.14 -15.95 6.56
C ASP A 24 0.69 -16.42 5.35
N ASN A 25 0.06 -16.60 4.19
CA ASN A 25 0.71 -16.90 2.92
C ASN A 25 0.90 -15.65 2.04
N VAL A 26 0.53 -14.48 2.52
CA VAL A 26 0.65 -13.21 1.78
C VAL A 26 1.80 -12.40 2.35
N ASP A 27 2.82 -12.17 1.51
CA ASP A 27 3.91 -11.24 1.80
C ASP A 27 3.59 -9.88 1.17
N VAL A 28 3.49 -8.83 1.98
CA VAL A 28 3.16 -7.48 1.54
C VAL A 28 4.42 -6.62 1.57
N ARG A 29 4.74 -5.99 0.43
CA ARG A 29 5.86 -5.06 0.30
C ARG A 29 5.40 -3.74 -0.27
N PHE A 30 5.84 -2.67 0.34
CA PHE A 30 5.58 -1.33 -0.15
C PHE A 30 6.74 -0.86 -1.03
N HIS A 31 6.41 -0.45 -2.24
CA HIS A 31 7.35 0.12 -3.20
C HIS A 31 7.22 1.64 -3.24
N SER A 32 8.32 2.29 -3.54
CA SER A 32 8.42 3.75 -3.58
C SER A 32 7.81 4.31 -4.86
N TYR A 33 6.99 5.34 -4.72
CA TYR A 33 6.48 6.13 -5.84
C TYR A 33 6.40 7.61 -5.44
N GLN A 34 7.06 8.48 -6.17
CA GLN A 34 7.10 9.90 -5.86
C GLN A 34 6.11 10.67 -6.71
N LEU A 35 5.01 11.15 -6.08
CA LEU A 35 3.94 11.90 -6.78
C LEU A 35 4.40 13.25 -7.30
N ASP A 36 5.21 13.96 -6.53
CA ASP A 36 5.75 15.27 -6.88
C ASP A 36 7.26 15.33 -6.58
N PRO A 37 8.10 14.89 -7.54
CA PRO A 37 9.55 14.99 -7.40
C PRO A 37 10.04 16.45 -7.30
N GLY A 38 9.23 17.41 -7.76
CA GLY A 38 9.53 18.84 -7.72
C GLY A 38 9.03 19.56 -6.47
N ALA A 39 8.48 18.83 -5.49
CA ALA A 39 8.13 19.42 -4.21
C ALA A 39 9.40 19.92 -3.47
N PRO A 40 9.31 21.03 -2.72
CA PRO A 40 10.45 21.53 -1.96
C PRO A 40 10.86 20.52 -0.87
N GLU A 41 12.16 20.42 -0.58
CA GLU A 41 12.65 19.54 0.48
C GLU A 41 12.00 19.87 1.83
N ARG A 42 11.77 21.16 2.09
CA ARG A 42 11.03 21.67 3.24
C ARG A 42 10.05 22.73 2.76
N SER A 43 8.85 22.74 3.32
CA SER A 43 7.83 23.73 3.02
C SER A 43 7.32 24.41 4.28
N THR A 44 6.98 25.69 4.14
CA THR A 44 6.23 26.46 5.13
C THR A 44 4.82 26.79 4.63
N MET A 45 4.48 26.30 3.43
CA MET A 45 3.17 26.52 2.82
C MET A 45 2.19 25.47 3.34
N THR A 46 0.96 25.86 3.50
CA THR A 46 -0.16 24.93 3.63
C THR A 46 -0.48 24.27 2.28
N GLN A 47 -1.23 23.18 2.28
CA GLN A 47 -1.63 22.51 1.04
C GLN A 47 -2.37 23.44 0.07
N PRO A 48 -3.33 24.30 0.49
CA PRO A 48 -3.96 25.25 -0.41
C PRO A 48 -3.01 26.29 -1.00
N GLU A 49 -2.04 26.77 -0.22
CA GLU A 49 -1.01 27.71 -0.70
C GLU A 49 -0.10 27.06 -1.74
N TYR A 50 0.30 25.83 -1.50
CA TYR A 50 1.11 25.07 -2.44
C TYR A 50 0.39 24.84 -3.77
N LEU A 51 -0.88 24.44 -3.74
CA LEU A 51 -1.70 24.28 -4.94
C LEU A 51 -1.76 25.59 -5.75
N ARG A 52 -2.00 26.74 -5.07
CA ARG A 52 -1.98 28.05 -5.74
C ARG A 52 -0.63 28.38 -6.36
N SER A 53 0.47 28.07 -5.67
CA SER A 53 1.83 28.29 -6.19
C SER A 53 2.12 27.50 -7.48
N ARG A 54 1.44 26.36 -7.64
CA ARG A 54 1.50 25.49 -8.83
C ARG A 54 0.46 25.88 -9.90
N GLY A 55 -0.25 26.97 -9.73
CA GLY A 55 -1.29 27.44 -10.66
C GLY A 55 -2.60 26.64 -10.60
N MET A 56 -2.80 25.87 -9.55
CA MET A 56 -4.01 25.11 -9.31
C MET A 56 -4.95 25.88 -8.37
N ASP A 57 -6.26 25.83 -8.66
CA ASP A 57 -7.27 26.40 -7.80
C ASP A 57 -7.71 25.40 -6.73
N PRO A 58 -7.46 25.65 -5.42
CA PRO A 58 -7.86 24.76 -4.34
C PRO A 58 -9.37 24.49 -4.28
N GLU A 59 -10.19 25.44 -4.70
CA GLU A 59 -11.66 25.29 -4.69
C GLU A 59 -12.14 24.11 -5.54
N ARG A 60 -11.36 23.76 -6.60
CA ARG A 60 -11.68 22.62 -7.48
C ARG A 60 -11.52 21.27 -6.80
N PHE A 61 -10.82 21.21 -5.66
CA PHE A 61 -10.56 19.99 -4.90
C PHE A 61 -11.46 19.84 -3.66
N LYS A 62 -12.31 20.83 -3.36
CA LYS A 62 -13.17 20.80 -2.16
C LYS A 62 -14.11 19.60 -2.11
N ASP A 63 -14.79 19.30 -3.21
CA ASP A 63 -15.72 18.17 -3.24
C ASP A 63 -14.97 16.84 -3.07
N ALA A 64 -13.78 16.73 -3.65
CA ALA A 64 -12.92 15.57 -3.48
C ALA A 64 -12.38 15.46 -2.04
N ALA A 65 -12.08 16.57 -1.38
CA ALA A 65 -11.66 16.61 0.01
C ALA A 65 -12.76 16.11 0.95
N VAL A 66 -13.99 16.64 0.79
CA VAL A 66 -15.17 16.20 1.57
C VAL A 66 -15.45 14.70 1.37
N HIS A 67 -15.29 14.21 0.14
CA HIS A 67 -15.47 12.79 -0.15
C HIS A 67 -14.40 11.93 0.52
N LEU A 68 -13.14 12.38 0.51
CA LEU A 68 -12.02 11.71 1.20
C LEU A 68 -12.21 11.70 2.72
N GLU A 69 -12.64 12.82 3.31
CA GLU A 69 -12.95 12.91 4.75
C GLU A 69 -14.03 11.90 5.14
N THR A 70 -15.12 11.81 4.35
CA THR A 70 -16.21 10.86 4.60
C THR A 70 -15.72 9.43 4.54
N MET A 71 -14.98 9.05 3.49
CA MET A 71 -14.42 7.71 3.38
C MET A 71 -13.36 7.41 4.44
N GLY A 72 -12.53 8.39 4.76
CA GLY A 72 -11.52 8.26 5.81
C GLY A 72 -12.16 7.95 7.16
N ALA A 73 -13.21 8.68 7.53
CA ALA A 73 -13.91 8.48 8.79
C ALA A 73 -14.46 7.04 8.93
N GLU A 74 -14.98 6.44 7.86
CA GLU A 74 -15.43 5.04 7.84
C GLU A 74 -14.29 4.03 8.07
N LEU A 75 -13.06 4.43 7.72
CA LEU A 75 -11.85 3.61 7.84
C LEU A 75 -10.99 3.97 9.07
N GLY A 76 -11.47 4.92 9.89
CA GLY A 76 -10.74 5.40 11.07
C GLY A 76 -9.57 6.33 10.73
N ILE A 77 -9.58 6.96 9.55
CA ILE A 77 -8.58 7.96 9.13
C ILE A 77 -9.21 9.35 9.28
N HIS A 78 -8.53 10.25 9.96
CA HIS A 78 -8.96 11.63 10.12
C HIS A 78 -8.14 12.56 9.22
N PHE A 79 -8.64 12.83 8.01
CA PHE A 79 -7.93 13.69 7.06
C PHE A 79 -8.04 15.18 7.47
N ASP A 80 -6.93 15.77 7.89
CA ASP A 80 -6.75 17.22 8.02
C ASP A 80 -5.88 17.73 6.87
N GLN A 81 -6.50 17.92 5.70
CA GLN A 81 -5.79 18.37 4.51
C GLN A 81 -5.34 19.84 4.59
N GLU A 82 -5.93 20.63 5.47
CA GLU A 82 -5.52 22.03 5.65
C GLU A 82 -4.21 22.15 6.40
N SER A 83 -3.94 21.26 7.34
CA SER A 83 -2.69 21.23 8.11
C SER A 83 -1.55 20.50 7.41
N ALA A 84 -1.84 19.71 6.37
CA ALA A 84 -0.83 18.97 5.63
C ALA A 84 0.23 19.90 5.01
N ILE A 85 1.52 19.59 5.25
CA ILE A 85 2.66 20.36 4.75
C ILE A 85 3.25 19.67 3.54
N PRO A 86 3.09 20.22 2.33
CA PRO A 86 3.59 19.61 1.11
C PRO A 86 5.11 19.71 1.03
N SER A 87 5.79 18.62 1.32
CA SER A 87 7.23 18.47 1.28
C SER A 87 7.65 17.33 0.36
N ASN A 88 8.91 17.33 -0.07
CA ASN A 88 9.47 16.24 -0.85
C ASN A 88 9.51 14.95 -0.02
N THR A 89 8.97 13.87 -0.57
CA THR A 89 8.82 12.59 0.13
C THR A 89 9.98 11.62 -0.12
N PHE A 90 11.03 12.01 -0.82
CA PHE A 90 12.13 11.10 -1.18
C PHE A 90 12.82 10.51 0.05
N THR A 91 13.11 11.34 1.06
CA THR A 91 13.72 10.89 2.32
C THR A 91 12.78 9.95 3.09
N SER A 92 11.47 10.23 3.10
CA SER A 92 10.47 9.32 3.68
C SER A 92 10.50 7.94 3.00
N HIS A 93 10.63 7.90 1.67
CA HIS A 93 10.73 6.64 0.92
C HIS A 93 12.01 5.86 1.26
N ARG A 94 13.15 6.53 1.45
CA ARG A 94 14.39 5.90 1.89
C ARG A 94 14.25 5.22 3.27
N LEU A 95 13.56 5.88 4.19
CA LEU A 95 13.24 5.31 5.51
C LEU A 95 12.25 4.14 5.43
N ILE A 96 11.28 4.17 4.50
CA ILE A 96 10.39 3.05 4.22
C ILE A 96 11.17 1.83 3.68
N GLN A 97 12.17 2.04 2.81
CA GLN A 97 13.03 0.95 2.33
C GLN A 97 13.84 0.35 3.49
N ALA A 98 14.47 1.19 4.31
CA ALA A 98 15.17 0.73 5.51
C ALA A 98 14.26 -0.06 6.46
N ALA A 99 13.02 0.40 6.64
CA ALA A 99 12.03 -0.29 7.47
C ALA A 99 11.67 -1.69 6.92
N GLY A 100 11.75 -1.88 5.60
CA GLY A 100 11.57 -3.19 4.96
C GLY A 100 12.61 -4.22 5.39
N GLU A 101 13.88 -3.82 5.48
CA GLU A 101 14.96 -4.68 5.97
C GLU A 101 14.81 -5.07 7.45
N HIS A 102 14.07 -4.26 8.21
CA HIS A 102 13.83 -4.47 9.64
C HIS A 102 12.46 -5.08 9.96
N GLY A 103 11.66 -5.44 8.94
CA GLY A 103 10.35 -6.08 9.13
C GLY A 103 9.27 -5.17 9.71
N VAL A 104 9.45 -3.85 9.67
CA VAL A 104 8.51 -2.85 10.22
C VAL A 104 7.96 -1.90 9.15
N GLN A 105 8.07 -2.28 7.87
CA GLN A 105 7.73 -1.42 6.74
C GLN A 105 6.28 -0.93 6.79
N ALA A 106 5.32 -1.83 6.99
CA ALA A 106 3.90 -1.48 7.05
C ALA A 106 3.59 -0.51 8.20
N ALA A 107 4.15 -0.75 9.38
CA ALA A 107 3.98 0.14 10.54
C ALA A 107 4.55 1.54 10.28
N VAL A 108 5.70 1.63 9.61
CA VAL A 108 6.31 2.92 9.23
C VAL A 108 5.47 3.63 8.17
N VAL A 109 4.93 2.93 7.19
CA VAL A 109 4.05 3.51 6.17
C VAL A 109 2.78 4.07 6.81
N ASP A 110 2.11 3.31 7.68
CA ASP A 110 0.90 3.75 8.39
C ASP A 110 1.20 4.98 9.27
N ALA A 111 2.29 4.95 10.05
CA ALA A 111 2.69 6.08 10.87
C ALA A 111 3.01 7.35 10.06
N LEU A 112 3.58 7.21 8.86
CA LEU A 112 3.83 8.34 7.97
C LEU A 112 2.54 8.91 7.37
N PHE A 113 1.53 8.07 7.08
CA PHE A 113 0.22 8.55 6.68
C PHE A 113 -0.46 9.35 7.81
N SER A 114 -0.49 8.82 9.03
CA SER A 114 -1.05 9.52 10.18
C SER A 114 -0.31 10.83 10.47
N ALA A 115 1.02 10.81 10.44
CA ALA A 115 1.84 12.01 10.65
C ALA A 115 1.53 13.11 9.62
N TYR A 116 1.36 12.73 8.35
CA TYR A 116 1.11 13.69 7.27
C TYR A 116 -0.34 14.18 7.25
N PHE A 117 -1.32 13.27 7.36
CA PHE A 117 -2.72 13.60 7.14
C PHE A 117 -3.50 13.96 8.41
N GLU A 118 -3.08 13.46 9.57
CA GLU A 118 -3.81 13.65 10.83
C GLU A 118 -3.09 14.60 11.78
N ASP A 119 -1.74 14.52 11.86
CA ASP A 119 -0.94 15.31 12.80
C ASP A 119 -0.37 16.61 12.19
N GLY A 120 -0.50 16.83 10.87
CA GLY A 120 0.08 17.99 10.18
C GLY A 120 1.59 18.08 10.28
N LYS A 121 2.30 16.94 10.39
CA LYS A 121 3.76 16.93 10.49
C LYS A 121 4.42 17.16 9.14
N ASP A 122 5.55 17.87 9.16
CA ASP A 122 6.40 18.03 7.99
C ASP A 122 7.24 16.78 7.75
N VAL A 123 6.82 15.96 6.79
CA VAL A 123 7.57 14.74 6.37
C VAL A 123 8.83 15.05 5.56
N GLY A 124 9.15 16.33 5.32
CA GLY A 124 10.43 16.81 4.83
C GLY A 124 11.40 17.21 5.96
N ASP A 125 10.94 17.31 7.21
CA ASP A 125 11.77 17.63 8.36
C ASP A 125 12.42 16.36 8.93
N PRO A 126 13.77 16.25 8.94
CA PRO A 126 14.47 15.05 9.40
C PRO A 126 14.18 14.69 10.87
N GLU A 127 14.00 15.66 11.75
CA GLU A 127 13.75 15.41 13.17
C GLU A 127 12.34 14.84 13.37
N GLN A 128 11.34 15.40 12.66
CA GLN A 128 9.98 14.89 12.70
C GLN A 128 9.88 13.51 12.07
N LEU A 129 10.53 13.30 10.91
CA LEU A 129 10.62 11.99 10.28
C LEU A 129 11.22 10.95 11.21
N LYS A 130 12.37 11.24 11.82
CA LYS A 130 13.01 10.34 12.78
C LYS A 130 12.06 9.97 13.91
N ALA A 131 11.42 10.95 14.52
CA ALA A 131 10.49 10.71 15.62
C ALA A 131 9.35 9.77 15.21
N VAL A 132 8.77 9.96 14.02
CA VAL A 132 7.68 9.13 13.47
C VAL A 132 8.14 7.69 13.23
N VAL A 133 9.23 7.50 12.49
CA VAL A 133 9.66 6.14 12.09
C VAL A 133 10.20 5.32 13.26
N VAL A 134 10.84 5.98 14.23
CA VAL A 134 11.31 5.32 15.47
C VAL A 134 10.13 4.90 16.34
N ALA A 135 9.12 5.76 16.48
CA ALA A 135 7.89 5.40 17.20
C ALA A 135 7.15 4.22 16.51
N ALA A 136 7.28 4.06 15.20
CA ALA A 136 6.74 2.95 14.42
C ALA A 136 7.60 1.67 14.48
N GLY A 137 8.74 1.69 15.17
CA GLY A 137 9.56 0.51 15.42
C GLY A 137 10.87 0.43 14.62
N LEU A 138 11.18 1.41 13.78
CA LEU A 138 12.49 1.45 13.12
C LEU A 138 13.57 1.77 14.18
N PRO A 139 14.69 1.00 14.27
CA PRO A 139 15.77 1.32 15.19
C PRO A 139 16.30 2.75 14.98
N ALA A 140 16.51 3.49 16.07
CA ALA A 140 16.92 4.89 16.02
C ALA A 140 18.27 5.07 15.29
N GLU A 141 19.19 4.14 15.46
CA GLU A 141 20.50 4.13 14.81
C GLU A 141 20.38 3.98 13.28
N VAL A 142 19.39 3.18 12.82
CA VAL A 142 19.11 3.01 11.38
C VAL A 142 18.52 4.30 10.81
N ALA A 143 17.56 4.89 11.51
CA ALA A 143 17.00 6.19 11.10
C ALA A 143 18.10 7.26 11.01
N ASP A 144 18.99 7.35 12.00
CA ASP A 144 20.12 8.28 12.01
C ASP A 144 21.06 8.04 10.81
N GLN A 145 21.40 6.80 10.52
CA GLN A 145 22.26 6.44 9.38
C GLN A 145 21.63 6.88 8.04
N VAL A 146 20.34 6.56 7.83
CA VAL A 146 19.63 6.94 6.60
C VAL A 146 19.54 8.46 6.44
N LEU A 147 19.30 9.19 7.53
CA LEU A 147 19.20 10.65 7.49
C LEU A 147 20.56 11.32 7.30
N ALA A 148 21.63 10.77 7.87
CA ALA A 148 22.99 11.32 7.75
C ALA A 148 23.64 11.05 6.39
N ASP A 149 23.32 9.93 5.75
CA ASP A 149 23.87 9.56 4.44
C ASP A 149 22.81 9.72 3.33
N PRO A 150 22.89 10.74 2.48
CA PRO A 150 21.96 10.94 1.36
C PRO A 150 21.98 9.81 0.31
N ALA A 151 23.00 8.95 0.30
CA ALA A 151 23.09 7.82 -0.62
C ALA A 151 22.38 6.57 -0.11
N ALA A 152 22.18 6.44 1.22
CA ALA A 152 21.52 5.28 1.81
C ALA A 152 20.11 5.09 1.25
N PHE A 153 19.82 3.91 0.72
CA PHE A 153 18.55 3.51 0.09
C PHE A 153 18.08 4.38 -1.08
N ARG A 154 18.98 5.16 -1.68
CA ARG A 154 18.68 5.99 -2.85
C ARG A 154 18.40 5.13 -4.08
N ASP A 155 19.24 4.12 -4.30
CA ASP A 155 19.16 3.27 -5.48
C ASP A 155 17.93 2.36 -5.42
N GLU A 156 17.54 1.89 -4.25
CA GLU A 156 16.33 1.10 -4.02
C GLU A 156 15.06 1.92 -4.32
N VAL A 157 15.02 3.18 -3.88
CA VAL A 157 13.92 4.09 -4.21
C VAL A 157 13.87 4.38 -5.70
N ALA A 158 15.02 4.60 -6.34
CA ALA A 158 15.10 4.86 -7.77
C ALA A 158 14.65 3.65 -8.59
N GLU A 159 15.08 2.43 -8.21
CA GLU A 159 14.68 1.19 -8.89
C GLU A 159 13.17 0.96 -8.79
N ASP A 160 12.55 1.21 -7.64
CA ASP A 160 11.10 1.13 -7.47
C ASP A 160 10.35 2.07 -8.44
N ILE A 161 10.80 3.34 -8.53
CA ILE A 161 10.21 4.34 -9.43
C ILE A 161 10.37 3.90 -10.89
N ASP A 162 11.55 3.40 -11.26
CA ASP A 162 11.83 2.92 -12.60
C ASP A 162 11.01 1.66 -12.93
N GLN A 163 10.83 0.75 -11.96
CA GLN A 163 9.99 -0.42 -12.12
C GLN A 163 8.53 -0.03 -12.34
N ALA A 164 8.01 0.92 -11.57
CA ALA A 164 6.66 1.45 -11.78
C ALA A 164 6.49 2.01 -13.20
N ALA A 165 7.48 2.77 -13.69
CA ALA A 165 7.47 3.29 -15.05
C ALA A 165 7.50 2.18 -16.12
N ARG A 166 8.34 1.15 -15.94
CA ARG A 166 8.41 -0.02 -16.85
C ARG A 166 7.10 -0.80 -16.90
N LEU A 167 6.37 -0.87 -15.78
CA LEU A 167 5.05 -1.50 -15.69
C LEU A 167 3.90 -0.62 -16.20
N GLY A 168 4.19 0.62 -16.63
CA GLY A 168 3.19 1.58 -17.08
C GLY A 168 2.31 2.15 -15.95
N ILE A 169 2.77 2.06 -14.70
CA ILE A 169 2.07 2.61 -13.55
C ILE A 169 2.25 4.13 -13.57
N SER A 170 1.16 4.86 -13.76
CA SER A 170 1.15 6.33 -13.85
C SER A 170 0.48 7.01 -12.65
N GLY A 171 0.08 6.25 -11.64
CA GLY A 171 -0.57 6.76 -10.44
C GLY A 171 -0.68 5.71 -9.35
N VAL A 172 -0.95 6.18 -8.14
CA VAL A 172 -1.01 5.36 -6.93
C VAL A 172 -2.31 5.64 -6.13
N PRO A 173 -2.81 4.68 -5.35
CA PRO A 173 -2.21 3.37 -5.10
C PRO A 173 -2.31 2.44 -6.32
N PHE A 174 -1.35 1.56 -6.44
CA PHE A 174 -1.36 0.47 -7.40
C PHE A 174 -0.81 -0.78 -6.72
N TYR A 175 -1.47 -1.91 -6.92
CA TYR A 175 -1.10 -3.18 -6.30
C TYR A 175 -0.71 -4.18 -7.37
N VAL A 176 0.44 -4.81 -7.20
CA VAL A 176 0.91 -5.89 -8.07
C VAL A 176 0.83 -7.19 -7.27
N ILE A 177 0.08 -8.16 -7.76
CA ILE A 177 -0.14 -9.44 -7.09
C ILE A 177 0.58 -10.52 -7.91
N ASP A 178 1.47 -11.28 -7.25
CA ASP A 178 2.27 -12.37 -7.83
C ASP A 178 3.05 -11.96 -9.11
N ASN A 179 3.45 -10.69 -9.23
CA ASN A 179 4.08 -10.12 -10.43
C ASN A 179 3.31 -10.35 -11.75
N ARG A 180 2.02 -10.68 -11.69
CA ARG A 180 1.17 -11.07 -12.83
C ARG A 180 -0.09 -10.22 -12.96
N TYR A 181 -0.64 -9.78 -11.85
CA TYR A 181 -1.92 -9.05 -11.81
C TYR A 181 -1.74 -7.66 -11.24
N GLY A 182 -2.46 -6.69 -11.80
CA GLY A 182 -2.46 -5.30 -11.34
C GLY A 182 -3.84 -4.86 -10.88
N VAL A 183 -3.93 -4.23 -9.72
CA VAL A 183 -5.14 -3.55 -9.23
C VAL A 183 -4.82 -2.08 -9.07
N SER A 184 -5.51 -1.23 -9.83
CA SER A 184 -5.29 0.23 -9.84
C SER A 184 -6.29 0.95 -8.94
N GLY A 185 -5.80 1.86 -8.11
CA GLY A 185 -6.62 2.71 -7.25
C GLY A 185 -7.02 2.09 -5.92
N ALA A 186 -7.59 2.91 -5.05
CA ALA A 186 -8.14 2.51 -3.76
C ALA A 186 -9.49 1.79 -3.95
N GLN A 187 -9.45 0.58 -4.49
CA GLN A 187 -10.63 -0.22 -4.82
C GLN A 187 -11.45 -0.58 -3.56
N PRO A 188 -12.73 -0.93 -3.71
CA PRO A 188 -13.53 -1.51 -2.64
C PRO A 188 -12.93 -2.81 -2.10
N GLU A 189 -13.25 -3.14 -0.84
CA GLU A 189 -12.74 -4.34 -0.15
C GLU A 189 -13.02 -5.63 -0.93
N GLU A 190 -14.19 -5.73 -1.57
CA GLU A 190 -14.59 -6.88 -2.36
C GLU A 190 -13.65 -7.16 -3.54
N VAL A 191 -13.10 -6.11 -4.16
CA VAL A 191 -12.16 -6.24 -5.29
C VAL A 191 -10.83 -6.83 -4.81
N PHE A 192 -10.32 -6.36 -3.68
CA PHE A 192 -9.11 -6.92 -3.08
C PHE A 192 -9.30 -8.38 -2.65
N SER A 193 -10.42 -8.69 -1.99
CA SER A 193 -10.75 -10.05 -1.57
C SER A 193 -10.83 -11.00 -2.76
N GLN A 194 -11.51 -10.62 -3.82
CA GLN A 194 -11.64 -11.42 -5.05
C GLN A 194 -10.29 -11.62 -5.73
N ALA A 195 -9.50 -10.55 -5.89
CA ALA A 195 -8.20 -10.64 -6.55
C ALA A 195 -7.23 -11.54 -5.80
N LEU A 196 -7.13 -11.38 -4.46
CA LEU A 196 -6.26 -12.20 -3.63
C LEU A 196 -6.71 -13.67 -3.61
N THR A 197 -8.01 -13.92 -3.50
CA THR A 197 -8.56 -15.29 -3.51
C THR A 197 -8.31 -15.96 -4.86
N GLN A 198 -8.58 -15.27 -5.97
CA GLN A 198 -8.32 -15.82 -7.30
C GLN A 198 -6.85 -16.24 -7.47
N VAL A 199 -5.91 -15.35 -7.11
CA VAL A 199 -4.48 -15.64 -7.25
C VAL A 199 -4.06 -16.77 -6.32
N PHE A 200 -4.57 -16.80 -5.08
CA PHE A 200 -4.29 -17.89 -4.14
C PHE A 200 -4.77 -19.24 -4.68
N ASP A 201 -5.98 -19.32 -5.23
CA ASP A 201 -6.54 -20.55 -5.80
C ASP A 201 -5.76 -21.02 -7.04
N GLU A 202 -5.28 -20.08 -7.87
CA GLU A 202 -4.44 -20.40 -9.03
C GLU A 202 -3.08 -20.99 -8.62
N LEU A 203 -2.49 -20.49 -7.53
CA LEU A 203 -1.21 -20.97 -6.98
C LEU A 203 -1.38 -22.27 -6.18
N ASN A 204 -2.60 -22.52 -5.64
CA ASN A 204 -2.92 -23.68 -4.81
C ASN A 204 -4.08 -24.46 -5.40
N PRO A 205 -3.96 -25.01 -6.62
CA PRO A 205 -5.07 -25.72 -7.24
C PRO A 205 -5.48 -26.93 -6.42
N ALA A 206 -6.78 -27.11 -6.22
CA ALA A 206 -7.31 -28.28 -5.54
C ALA A 206 -6.76 -29.58 -6.16
N PRO A 207 -6.36 -30.57 -5.34
CA PRO A 207 -5.82 -31.83 -5.82
C PRO A 207 -6.87 -32.52 -6.72
N LYS A 208 -6.52 -32.76 -7.97
CA LYS A 208 -7.35 -33.54 -8.90
C LYS A 208 -7.13 -35.02 -8.57
N LEU A 209 -8.19 -35.69 -8.11
CA LEU A 209 -8.15 -37.15 -7.98
C LEU A 209 -8.00 -37.76 -9.39
N ALA A 210 -6.88 -38.39 -9.66
CA ALA A 210 -6.73 -39.20 -10.86
C ALA A 210 -7.46 -40.54 -10.63
N PRO A 211 -8.31 -40.99 -11.58
CA PRO A 211 -8.88 -42.32 -11.49
C PRO A 211 -7.76 -43.35 -11.51
N LEU A 212 -7.82 -44.33 -10.59
CA LEU A 212 -6.90 -45.46 -10.60
C LEU A 212 -7.18 -46.28 -11.87
N THR A 213 -6.36 -46.14 -12.89
CA THR A 213 -6.41 -46.98 -14.09
C THR A 213 -5.90 -48.38 -13.73
N GLY A 214 -6.76 -49.41 -13.84
CA GLY A 214 -6.40 -50.80 -13.62
C GLY A 214 -7.06 -51.48 -12.40
N VAL A 215 -7.82 -50.79 -11.58
CA VAL A 215 -8.68 -51.42 -10.57
C VAL A 215 -10.12 -51.46 -11.08
N VAL A 216 -10.41 -52.39 -11.97
CA VAL A 216 -11.78 -52.73 -12.33
C VAL A 216 -12.24 -53.75 -11.32
N GLY A 217 -12.89 -53.28 -10.26
CA GLY A 217 -13.77 -54.16 -9.48
C GLY A 217 -14.95 -54.52 -10.37
N GLN A 218 -15.17 -55.80 -10.63
CA GLN A 218 -16.20 -56.27 -11.51
C GLN A 218 -17.64 -56.04 -11.02
N ASP A 219 -17.84 -55.51 -9.81
CA ASP A 219 -19.16 -55.33 -9.20
C ASP A 219 -19.35 -53.99 -8.45
N GLY A 220 -18.74 -52.92 -8.92
CA GLY A 220 -18.89 -51.57 -8.36
C GLY A 220 -20.06 -50.81 -8.98
N GLU A 221 -21.25 -50.86 -8.37
CA GLU A 221 -22.32 -49.93 -8.70
C GLU A 221 -21.88 -48.49 -8.46
N VAL A 222 -21.93 -47.62 -9.47
CA VAL A 222 -21.57 -46.20 -9.37
C VAL A 222 -22.84 -45.44 -9.07
N CYS A 223 -22.89 -44.76 -7.93
CA CYS A 223 -23.94 -43.78 -7.64
C CYS A 223 -23.75 -42.56 -8.56
N GLY A 224 -24.72 -42.31 -9.40
CA GLY A 224 -24.78 -41.09 -10.25
C GLY A 224 -25.27 -39.88 -9.43
N PRO A 225 -25.28 -38.69 -10.07
CA PRO A 225 -25.73 -37.44 -9.44
C PRO A 225 -27.18 -37.49 -8.92
N ASP A 226 -27.98 -38.49 -9.32
CA ASP A 226 -29.38 -38.66 -8.94
C ASP A 226 -29.58 -39.70 -7.80
N GLY A 227 -28.52 -40.15 -7.14
CA GLY A 227 -28.55 -41.11 -6.02
C GLY A 227 -28.25 -42.54 -6.42
N CYS A 228 -27.95 -43.39 -5.41
CA CYS A 228 -27.81 -44.84 -5.61
C CYS A 228 -29.20 -45.45 -5.76
N ALA A 229 -29.44 -46.17 -6.85
CA ALA A 229 -30.61 -47.04 -6.96
C ALA A 229 -30.44 -48.22 -5.98
N VAL A 230 -31.37 -48.38 -5.06
CA VAL A 230 -31.48 -49.52 -4.13
C VAL A 230 -32.29 -50.63 -4.79
#